data_2906fa5e3d134bc4576b5dd082ee0652
#
_entry.id   2906fa5e3d134bc4576b5dd082ee0652
#
_cell.length_a   1.000
_cell.length_b   1.000
_cell.length_c   1.000
_cell.angle_alpha   90.00
_cell.angle_beta   90.00
_cell.angle_gamma   90.00
#
_symmetry.space_group_name_H-M   'P 1'
#
loop_
_entity.id
_entity.type
_entity.pdbx_description
1 polymer ?
#
loop_
_entity_poly.entity_id
_entity_poly.type
_entity_poly.pdbx_seq_one_letter_code
_entity_poly.pdbx_strand_id
1 'polypeptide(L)'
;MSKKLRHGFRMTDSMVGFVLVLPALAIFCGVILYPFVNSVLMSFTDKSLVMPTSQFVGVENYIKTFKDPTFVRTLTNTAVFVICSTALPFILGLIWSIILDLKFKGAGIMRGATLINWIIPGASISFLWSFIFDANHGIVNELLTGAGLIDSNINWLGSGKTAMMAVIIARTWQMLPWYMAFLTGGLQGVSYDQIEAARMDLSLIHISE
;
A
#
# COMPACT_ATOMS: atom_id res chain seq x y z
N MET A 1 -39.41 -51.21 27.62
CA MET A 1 -38.10 -50.92 26.99
C MET A 1 -37.94 -49.38 26.88
N SER A 2 -37.15 -48.82 27.77
CA SER A 2 -36.94 -47.37 27.86
C SER A 2 -35.83 -46.94 26.91
N LYS A 3 -36.14 -46.12 25.89
CA LYS A 3 -35.16 -45.52 24.97
C LYS A 3 -34.43 -44.40 25.72
N LYS A 4 -33.22 -44.68 26.21
CA LYS A 4 -32.29 -43.64 26.69
C LYS A 4 -31.97 -42.69 25.53
N LEU A 5 -32.52 -41.48 25.56
CA LEU A 5 -32.14 -40.39 24.70
C LEU A 5 -30.66 -40.06 25.02
N ARG A 6 -29.77 -40.34 24.10
CA ARG A 6 -28.39 -39.85 24.13
C ARG A 6 -28.47 -38.30 23.99
N HIS A 7 -28.21 -37.58 25.07
CA HIS A 7 -27.90 -36.16 25.01
C HIS A 7 -26.58 -36.01 24.25
N GLY A 8 -26.66 -35.87 22.95
CA GLY A 8 -25.55 -35.39 22.15
C GLY A 8 -25.17 -33.99 22.61
N PHE A 9 -23.91 -33.79 22.93
CA PHE A 9 -23.32 -32.46 23.23
C PHE A 9 -23.58 -31.55 22.02
N ARG A 10 -24.59 -30.69 22.10
CA ARG A 10 -24.88 -29.66 21.06
C ARG A 10 -23.97 -28.50 21.33
N MET A 11 -22.92 -28.33 20.52
CA MET A 11 -22.09 -27.15 20.51
C MET A 11 -22.96 -25.96 20.09
N THR A 12 -22.86 -24.86 20.83
CA THR A 12 -23.44 -23.58 20.41
C THR A 12 -22.70 -23.05 19.20
N ASP A 13 -23.36 -22.25 18.36
CA ASP A 13 -22.75 -21.69 17.14
C ASP A 13 -21.45 -20.94 17.46
N SER A 14 -21.37 -20.27 18.59
CA SER A 14 -20.16 -19.62 19.10
C SER A 14 -19.02 -20.60 19.39
N MET A 15 -19.32 -21.79 19.96
CA MET A 15 -18.31 -22.83 20.21
C MET A 15 -17.80 -23.43 18.92
N VAL A 16 -18.68 -23.67 17.95
CA VAL A 16 -18.29 -24.15 16.62
C VAL A 16 -17.37 -23.14 15.93
N GLY A 17 -17.75 -21.85 15.95
CA GLY A 17 -16.94 -20.77 15.41
C GLY A 17 -15.54 -20.70 16.05
N PHE A 18 -15.49 -20.80 17.39
CA PHE A 18 -14.21 -20.77 18.11
C PHE A 18 -13.31 -21.97 17.74
N VAL A 19 -13.88 -23.19 17.69
CA VAL A 19 -13.13 -24.41 17.31
C VAL A 19 -12.59 -24.33 15.89
N LEU A 20 -13.36 -23.75 14.95
CA LEU A 20 -12.93 -23.57 13.57
C LEU A 20 -11.79 -22.54 13.42
N VAL A 21 -11.76 -21.50 14.27
CA VAL A 21 -10.71 -20.48 14.24
C VAL A 21 -9.45 -20.90 15.01
N LEU A 22 -9.57 -21.86 15.95
CA LEU A 22 -8.49 -22.27 16.84
C LEU A 22 -7.21 -22.74 16.12
N PRO A 23 -7.25 -23.54 15.03
CA PRO A 23 -6.04 -23.90 14.29
C PRO A 23 -5.31 -22.70 13.71
N ALA A 24 -6.06 -21.73 13.14
CA ALA A 24 -5.48 -20.51 12.59
C ALA A 24 -4.87 -19.64 13.70
N LEU A 25 -5.54 -19.52 14.84
CA LEU A 25 -5.01 -18.82 16.02
C LEU A 25 -3.74 -19.49 16.56
N ALA A 26 -3.68 -20.82 16.61
CA ALA A 26 -2.50 -21.55 17.07
C ALA A 26 -1.28 -21.25 16.18
N ILE A 27 -1.47 -21.29 14.86
CA ILE A 27 -0.41 -20.95 13.89
C ILE A 27 -0.02 -19.47 14.05
N PHE A 28 -0.98 -18.56 14.14
CA PHE A 28 -0.73 -17.13 14.33
C PHE A 28 0.07 -16.87 15.61
N CYS A 29 -0.33 -17.47 16.73
CA CYS A 29 0.36 -17.29 18.00
C CYS A 29 1.79 -17.88 17.97
N GLY A 30 1.98 -19.05 17.39
CA GLY A 30 3.29 -19.71 17.33
C GLY A 30 4.25 -19.07 16.33
N VAL A 31 3.76 -18.69 15.16
CA VAL A 31 4.62 -18.25 14.05
C VAL A 31 4.77 -16.73 13.99
N ILE A 32 3.76 -15.98 14.42
CA ILE A 32 3.77 -14.50 14.32
C ILE A 32 3.90 -13.86 15.71
N LEU A 33 2.98 -14.17 16.61
CA LEU A 33 2.90 -13.50 17.90
C LEU A 33 4.11 -13.80 18.79
N TYR A 34 4.54 -15.06 18.87
CA TYR A 34 5.69 -15.45 19.68
C TYR A 34 7.00 -14.77 19.24
N PRO A 35 7.44 -14.82 17.96
CA PRO A 35 8.62 -14.09 17.51
C PRO A 35 8.49 -12.57 17.67
N PHE A 36 7.30 -12.01 17.47
CA PHE A 36 7.04 -10.58 17.67
C PHE A 36 7.27 -10.17 19.12
N VAL A 37 6.63 -10.87 20.09
CA VAL A 37 6.81 -10.58 21.52
C VAL A 37 8.28 -10.77 21.93
N ASN A 38 8.92 -11.84 21.45
CA ASN A 38 10.33 -12.07 21.73
C ASN A 38 11.24 -10.95 21.18
N SER A 39 10.95 -10.45 19.96
CA SER A 39 11.67 -9.32 19.37
C SER A 39 11.50 -8.04 20.20
N VAL A 40 10.29 -7.78 20.69
CA VAL A 40 10.03 -6.66 21.59
C VAL A 40 10.81 -6.80 22.90
N LEU A 41 10.82 -7.97 23.52
CA LEU A 41 11.60 -8.22 24.73
C LEU A 41 13.11 -8.07 24.47
N MET A 42 13.60 -8.59 23.36
CA MET A 42 15.01 -8.47 22.96
C MET A 42 15.41 -7.02 22.69
N SER A 43 14.52 -6.14 22.27
CA SER A 43 14.82 -4.72 22.03
C SER A 43 15.23 -3.96 23.28
N PHE A 44 14.90 -4.48 24.46
CA PHE A 44 15.33 -3.95 25.77
C PHE A 44 16.64 -4.56 26.28
N THR A 45 17.30 -5.38 25.47
CA THR A 45 18.57 -6.03 25.83
C THR A 45 19.68 -5.64 24.85
N ASP A 46 20.93 -5.81 25.27
CA ASP A 46 22.13 -5.62 24.44
C ASP A 46 22.48 -6.86 23.59
N LYS A 47 21.52 -7.77 23.39
CA LYS A 47 21.75 -9.02 22.70
C LYS A 47 22.31 -8.80 21.30
N SER A 48 23.47 -9.38 21.06
CA SER A 48 24.16 -9.38 19.76
C SER A 48 24.31 -10.82 19.25
N LEU A 49 24.33 -10.97 17.93
CA LEU A 49 24.63 -12.27 17.31
C LEU A 49 26.07 -12.75 17.59
N VAL A 50 26.94 -11.84 18.00
CA VAL A 50 28.38 -12.11 18.24
C VAL A 50 28.67 -12.39 19.72
N MET A 51 27.86 -11.88 20.64
CA MET A 51 28.07 -12.07 22.09
C MET A 51 26.99 -12.98 22.68
N PRO A 52 27.38 -14.06 23.37
CA PRO A 52 26.42 -15.02 23.94
C PRO A 52 25.69 -14.49 25.19
N THR A 53 26.22 -13.43 25.84
CA THR A 53 25.62 -12.83 27.02
C THR A 53 24.68 -11.69 26.61
N SER A 54 23.51 -11.65 27.21
CA SER A 54 22.51 -10.60 27.00
C SER A 54 22.20 -9.96 28.36
N GLN A 55 22.40 -8.64 28.46
CA GLN A 55 22.02 -7.85 29.62
C GLN A 55 20.81 -6.97 29.31
N PHE A 56 20.03 -6.70 30.35
CA PHE A 56 18.90 -5.79 30.20
C PHE A 56 19.39 -4.33 30.23
N VAL A 57 19.21 -3.60 29.16
CA VAL A 57 19.66 -2.20 29.00
C VAL A 57 18.46 -1.21 28.96
N GLY A 58 17.26 -1.68 29.21
CA GLY A 58 16.06 -0.83 29.20
C GLY A 58 15.85 -0.15 27.84
N VAL A 59 15.64 1.16 27.86
CA VAL A 59 15.34 1.97 26.65
C VAL A 59 16.57 2.53 25.94
N GLU A 60 17.77 2.12 26.34
CA GLU A 60 19.02 2.68 25.80
C GLU A 60 19.14 2.49 24.27
N ASN A 61 18.73 1.34 23.75
CA ASN A 61 18.72 1.07 22.32
C ASN A 61 17.85 2.07 21.55
N TYR A 62 16.68 2.41 22.09
CA TYR A 62 15.77 3.39 21.50
C TYR A 62 16.39 4.78 21.49
N ILE A 63 17.00 5.19 22.63
CA ILE A 63 17.67 6.49 22.73
C ILE A 63 18.83 6.59 21.73
N LYS A 64 19.64 5.54 21.58
CA LYS A 64 20.73 5.50 20.60
C LYS A 64 20.19 5.59 19.18
N THR A 65 19.14 4.84 18.87
CA THR A 65 18.50 4.82 17.54
C THR A 65 17.95 6.20 17.18
N PHE A 66 17.20 6.85 18.06
CA PHE A 66 16.64 8.18 17.77
C PHE A 66 17.68 9.30 17.74
N LYS A 67 18.86 9.10 18.34
CA LYS A 67 20.00 10.02 18.23
C LYS A 67 20.84 9.80 16.98
N ASP A 68 20.68 8.67 16.29
CA ASP A 68 21.40 8.37 15.06
C ASP A 68 20.84 9.22 13.89
N PRO A 69 21.64 10.12 13.31
CA PRO A 69 21.21 10.94 12.17
C PRO A 69 20.77 10.09 10.95
N THR A 70 21.36 8.91 10.79
CA THR A 70 21.01 7.97 9.70
C THR A 70 19.59 7.43 9.88
N PHE A 71 19.24 7.07 11.12
CA PHE A 71 17.89 6.61 11.44
C PHE A 71 16.85 7.72 11.20
N VAL A 72 17.10 8.93 11.70
CA VAL A 72 16.18 10.08 11.52
C VAL A 72 15.99 10.39 10.06
N ARG A 73 17.07 10.39 9.26
CA ARG A 73 16.99 10.59 7.80
C ARG A 73 16.20 9.48 7.12
N THR A 74 16.41 8.23 7.51
CA THR A 74 15.69 7.07 6.96
C THR A 74 14.20 7.15 7.29
N LEU A 75 13.85 7.53 8.53
CA LEU A 75 12.47 7.72 8.95
C LEU A 75 11.77 8.82 8.12
N THR A 76 12.45 9.95 7.92
CA THR A 76 11.94 11.04 7.07
C THR A 76 11.74 10.59 5.63
N ASN A 77 12.71 9.90 5.05
CA ASN A 77 12.60 9.35 3.69
C ASN A 77 11.44 8.36 3.58
N THR A 78 11.27 7.51 4.58
CA THR A 78 10.16 6.55 4.65
C THR A 78 8.81 7.29 4.73
N ALA A 79 8.71 8.33 5.55
CA ALA A 79 7.49 9.12 5.66
C ALA A 79 7.14 9.80 4.32
N VAL A 80 8.11 10.44 3.67
CA VAL A 80 7.93 11.05 2.34
C VAL A 80 7.50 10.00 1.31
N PHE A 81 8.20 8.87 1.27
CA PHE A 81 7.86 7.79 0.35
C PHE A 81 6.43 7.27 0.58
N VAL A 82 6.05 6.95 1.81
CA VAL A 82 4.72 6.41 2.15
C VAL A 82 3.62 7.41 1.80
N ILE A 83 3.78 8.67 2.20
CA ILE A 83 2.78 9.70 1.94
C ILE A 83 2.61 9.90 0.43
N CYS A 84 3.69 10.12 -0.30
CA CYS A 84 3.62 10.39 -1.74
C CYS A 84 3.15 9.17 -2.53
N SER A 85 3.68 7.97 -2.23
CA SER A 85 3.31 6.73 -2.94
C SER A 85 1.93 6.19 -2.56
N THR A 86 1.25 6.80 -1.60
CA THR A 86 -0.16 6.54 -1.27
C THR A 86 -1.08 7.62 -1.85
N ALA A 87 -0.74 8.89 -1.62
CA ALA A 87 -1.58 10.01 -2.03
C ALA A 87 -1.65 10.16 -3.56
N LEU A 88 -0.50 10.08 -4.26
CA LEU A 88 -0.47 10.26 -5.71
C LEU A 88 -1.28 9.19 -6.46
N PRO A 89 -1.08 7.88 -6.25
CA PRO A 89 -1.88 6.88 -6.95
C PRO A 89 -3.35 6.89 -6.51
N PHE A 90 -3.66 7.29 -5.27
CA PHE A 90 -5.04 7.47 -4.82
C PHE A 90 -5.72 8.59 -5.62
N ILE A 91 -5.11 9.78 -5.71
CA ILE A 91 -5.68 10.93 -6.45
C ILE A 91 -5.82 10.59 -7.93
N LEU A 92 -4.76 10.05 -8.56
CA LEU A 92 -4.79 9.68 -9.97
C LEU A 92 -5.76 8.53 -10.24
N GLY A 93 -5.83 7.55 -9.34
CA GLY A 93 -6.77 6.45 -9.42
C GLY A 93 -8.22 6.91 -9.28
N LEU A 94 -8.49 7.90 -8.41
CA LEU A 94 -9.81 8.50 -8.27
C LEU A 94 -10.22 9.24 -9.56
N ILE A 95 -9.35 10.08 -10.09
CA ILE A 95 -9.60 10.78 -11.36
C ILE A 95 -9.86 9.76 -12.46
N TRP A 96 -9.03 8.72 -12.55
CA TRP A 96 -9.17 7.68 -13.56
C TRP A 96 -10.47 6.88 -13.41
N SER A 97 -10.87 6.56 -12.17
CA SER A 97 -12.11 5.85 -11.88
C SER A 97 -13.35 6.68 -12.26
N ILE A 98 -13.35 7.98 -11.99
CA ILE A 98 -14.43 8.91 -12.38
C ILE A 98 -14.54 8.97 -13.91
N ILE A 99 -13.42 9.10 -14.63
CA ILE A 99 -13.41 9.12 -16.09
C ILE A 99 -14.00 7.82 -16.66
N LEU A 100 -13.60 6.67 -16.11
CA LEU A 100 -14.06 5.36 -16.57
C LEU A 100 -15.53 5.08 -16.19
N ASP A 101 -16.08 5.76 -15.20
CA ASP A 101 -17.49 5.65 -14.82
C ASP A 101 -18.43 6.42 -15.77
N LEU A 102 -17.92 7.34 -16.58
CA LEU A 102 -18.68 8.06 -17.62
C LEU A 102 -19.23 7.14 -18.73
N LYS A 103 -18.96 5.84 -18.68
CA LYS A 103 -19.53 4.79 -19.57
C LYS A 103 -19.42 5.06 -21.08
N PHE A 104 -18.32 5.69 -21.52
CA PHE A 104 -18.03 5.92 -22.94
C PHE A 104 -17.59 4.64 -23.66
N LYS A 105 -17.70 4.64 -25.00
CA LYS A 105 -17.23 3.51 -25.84
C LYS A 105 -15.72 3.32 -25.64
N GLY A 106 -15.30 2.13 -25.17
CA GLY A 106 -13.89 1.82 -24.91
C GLY A 106 -13.49 1.86 -23.43
N ALA A 107 -14.33 2.36 -22.51
CA ALA A 107 -14.02 2.40 -21.07
C ALA A 107 -13.64 1.02 -20.51
N GLY A 108 -14.29 -0.06 -20.98
CA GLY A 108 -13.94 -1.43 -20.56
C GLY A 108 -12.53 -1.86 -21.02
N ILE A 109 -12.14 -1.51 -22.24
CA ILE A 109 -10.79 -1.80 -22.77
C ILE A 109 -9.74 -1.03 -21.99
N MET A 110 -9.96 0.25 -21.72
CA MET A 110 -9.05 1.08 -20.93
C MET A 110 -8.91 0.57 -19.50
N ARG A 111 -10.00 0.12 -18.88
CA ARG A 111 -9.97 -0.52 -17.55
C ARG A 111 -9.14 -1.79 -17.58
N GLY A 112 -9.35 -2.67 -18.57
CA GLY A 112 -8.56 -3.89 -18.73
C GLY A 112 -7.07 -3.60 -18.97
N ALA A 113 -6.74 -2.66 -19.85
CA ALA A 113 -5.37 -2.25 -20.14
C ALA A 113 -4.67 -1.67 -18.91
N THR A 114 -5.37 -0.88 -18.10
CA THR A 114 -4.81 -0.35 -16.85
C THR A 114 -4.49 -1.47 -15.86
N LEU A 115 -5.34 -2.50 -15.76
CA LEU A 115 -5.15 -3.62 -14.82
C LEU A 115 -3.94 -4.52 -15.16
N ILE A 116 -3.43 -4.48 -16.40
CA ILE A 116 -2.25 -5.26 -16.81
C ILE A 116 -1.04 -4.93 -15.91
N ASN A 117 -0.85 -3.67 -15.56
CA ASN A 117 0.27 -3.24 -14.72
C ASN A 117 0.29 -3.93 -13.35
N TRP A 118 -0.87 -4.32 -12.84
CA TRP A 118 -0.97 -4.96 -11.52
C TRP A 118 -0.54 -6.42 -11.53
N ILE A 119 -0.61 -7.06 -12.69
CA ILE A 119 -0.26 -8.48 -12.85
C ILE A 119 1.26 -8.66 -13.00
N ILE A 120 2.00 -7.60 -13.40
CA ILE A 120 3.43 -7.67 -13.66
C ILE A 120 4.19 -7.87 -12.34
N PRO A 121 5.09 -8.87 -12.25
CA PRO A 121 5.92 -9.07 -11.06
C PRO A 121 6.76 -7.85 -10.72
N GLY A 122 6.86 -7.51 -9.41
CA GLY A 122 7.59 -6.33 -8.96
C GLY A 122 9.05 -6.25 -9.42
N ALA A 123 9.75 -7.38 -9.51
CA ALA A 123 11.11 -7.44 -10.05
C ALA A 123 11.17 -6.95 -11.51
N SER A 124 10.24 -7.40 -12.36
CA SER A 124 10.17 -6.97 -13.77
C SER A 124 9.87 -5.47 -13.88
N ILE A 125 9.02 -4.95 -13.02
CA ILE A 125 8.73 -3.50 -12.94
C ILE A 125 9.99 -2.72 -12.54
N SER A 126 10.74 -3.22 -11.57
CA SER A 126 11.99 -2.57 -11.14
C SER A 126 13.00 -2.50 -12.27
N PHE A 127 13.18 -3.58 -13.03
CA PHE A 127 14.04 -3.58 -14.23
C PHE A 127 13.53 -2.60 -15.28
N LEU A 128 12.25 -2.62 -15.62
CA LEU A 128 11.66 -1.70 -16.57
C LEU A 128 11.95 -0.25 -16.21
N TRP A 129 11.67 0.14 -14.96
CA TRP A 129 11.88 1.51 -14.51
C TRP A 129 13.35 1.89 -14.38
N SER A 130 14.26 0.94 -14.12
CA SER A 130 15.71 1.21 -14.16
C SER A 130 16.21 1.55 -15.56
N PHE A 131 15.67 0.93 -16.61
CA PHE A 131 15.95 1.31 -17.99
C PHE A 131 15.29 2.66 -18.36
N ILE A 132 14.07 2.91 -17.93
CA ILE A 132 13.37 4.17 -18.20
C ILE A 132 14.13 5.36 -17.58
N PHE A 133 14.70 5.19 -16.38
CA PHE A 133 15.48 6.21 -15.66
C PHE A 133 17.00 6.06 -15.83
N ASP A 134 17.48 5.29 -16.82
CA ASP A 134 18.92 5.16 -17.06
C ASP A 134 19.55 6.52 -17.38
N ALA A 135 20.74 6.76 -16.83
CA ALA A 135 21.40 8.05 -16.96
C ALA A 135 21.88 8.33 -18.39
N ASN A 136 22.25 7.30 -19.17
CA ASN A 136 22.85 7.47 -20.48
C ASN A 136 21.83 7.30 -21.62
N HIS A 137 20.94 6.31 -21.48
CA HIS A 137 20.03 5.89 -22.56
C HIS A 137 18.56 5.83 -22.10
N GLY A 138 18.25 6.42 -20.92
CA GLY A 138 16.89 6.38 -20.39
C GLY A 138 15.93 7.27 -21.18
N ILE A 139 14.75 6.71 -21.50
CA ILE A 139 13.72 7.40 -22.27
C ILE A 139 13.27 8.72 -21.65
N VAL A 140 13.35 8.86 -20.32
CA VAL A 140 13.00 10.10 -19.62
C VAL A 140 13.98 11.21 -19.96
N ASN A 141 15.29 10.93 -19.99
CA ASN A 141 16.31 11.90 -20.39
C ASN A 141 16.14 12.29 -21.87
N GLU A 142 15.92 11.33 -22.74
CA GLU A 142 15.70 11.57 -24.18
C GLU A 142 14.49 12.50 -24.42
N LEU A 143 13.37 12.23 -23.74
CA LEU A 143 12.17 13.06 -23.85
C LEU A 143 12.36 14.48 -23.30
N LEU A 144 13.02 14.61 -22.13
CA LEU A 144 13.26 15.92 -21.50
C LEU A 144 14.26 16.76 -22.29
N THR A 145 15.33 16.16 -22.82
CA THR A 145 16.31 16.83 -23.67
C THR A 145 15.68 17.23 -25.01
N GLY A 146 14.92 16.32 -25.63
CA GLY A 146 14.22 16.59 -26.88
C GLY A 146 13.15 17.69 -26.76
N ALA A 147 12.56 17.84 -25.59
CA ALA A 147 11.64 18.94 -25.28
C ALA A 147 12.35 20.24 -24.87
N GLY A 148 13.69 20.27 -24.78
CA GLY A 148 14.45 21.42 -24.31
C GLY A 148 14.26 21.78 -22.84
N LEU A 149 13.81 20.82 -22.01
CA LEU A 149 13.58 21.02 -20.58
C LEU A 149 14.84 20.80 -19.73
N ILE A 150 15.82 20.07 -20.25
CA ILE A 150 17.13 19.87 -19.64
C ILE A 150 18.23 19.98 -20.69
N ASP A 151 19.39 20.54 -20.30
CA ASP A 151 20.56 20.69 -21.17
C ASP A 151 21.49 19.47 -21.14
N SER A 152 21.38 18.62 -20.14
CA SER A 152 22.19 17.42 -19.95
C SER A 152 21.43 16.33 -19.22
N ASN A 153 21.84 15.08 -19.46
CA ASN A 153 21.24 13.92 -18.85
C ASN A 153 21.34 13.95 -17.33
N ILE A 154 20.23 13.64 -16.67
CA ILE A 154 20.13 13.53 -15.21
C ILE A 154 20.37 12.08 -14.80
N ASN A 155 21.25 11.88 -13.82
CA ASN A 155 21.39 10.58 -13.17
C ASN A 155 20.29 10.42 -12.10
N TRP A 156 19.12 9.97 -12.56
CA TRP A 156 17.92 9.84 -11.72
C TRP A 156 18.12 8.95 -10.49
N LEU A 157 18.80 7.83 -10.64
CA LEU A 157 18.97 6.83 -9.58
C LEU A 157 20.26 7.05 -8.76
N GLY A 158 21.17 7.90 -9.21
CA GLY A 158 22.46 8.16 -8.56
C GLY A 158 22.43 9.24 -7.48
N SER A 159 21.34 10.01 -7.34
CA SER A 159 21.21 11.09 -6.36
C SER A 159 20.00 10.83 -5.45
N GLY A 160 20.16 11.08 -4.15
CA GLY A 160 19.10 10.76 -3.18
C GLY A 160 17.77 11.50 -3.42
N LYS A 161 17.80 12.72 -3.96
CA LYS A 161 16.57 13.48 -4.27
C LYS A 161 15.87 12.95 -5.53
N THR A 162 16.61 12.75 -6.61
CA THR A 162 16.07 12.24 -7.87
C THR A 162 15.68 10.78 -7.77
N ALA A 163 16.42 9.97 -7.03
CA ALA A 163 16.11 8.57 -6.79
C ALA A 163 14.75 8.43 -6.04
N MET A 164 14.50 9.25 -5.02
CA MET A 164 13.22 9.25 -4.32
C MET A 164 12.05 9.56 -5.27
N MET A 165 12.20 10.58 -6.13
CA MET A 165 11.18 10.92 -7.14
C MET A 165 10.96 9.76 -8.12
N ALA A 166 12.02 9.18 -8.65
CA ALA A 166 11.95 8.07 -9.60
C ALA A 166 11.19 6.86 -9.01
N VAL A 167 11.50 6.50 -7.76
CA VAL A 167 10.83 5.38 -7.07
C VAL A 167 9.36 5.71 -6.77
N ILE A 168 9.03 6.95 -6.37
CA ILE A 168 7.65 7.37 -6.15
C ILE A 168 6.85 7.32 -7.47
N ILE A 169 7.41 7.78 -8.59
CA ILE A 169 6.76 7.72 -9.90
C ILE A 169 6.50 6.26 -10.31
N ALA A 170 7.52 5.40 -10.21
CA ALA A 170 7.39 3.99 -10.52
C ALA A 170 6.32 3.30 -9.65
N ARG A 171 6.31 3.60 -8.36
CA ARG A 171 5.32 3.05 -7.42
C ARG A 171 3.92 3.58 -7.70
N THR A 172 3.77 4.86 -8.03
CA THR A 172 2.50 5.47 -8.41
C THR A 172 1.90 4.78 -9.62
N TRP A 173 2.70 4.59 -10.67
CA TRP A 173 2.28 3.87 -11.87
C TRP A 173 1.85 2.43 -11.56
N GLN A 174 2.60 1.71 -10.74
CA GLN A 174 2.30 0.34 -10.33
C GLN A 174 1.01 0.22 -9.53
N MET A 175 0.75 1.19 -8.61
CA MET A 175 -0.39 1.13 -7.70
C MET A 175 -1.69 1.74 -8.26
N LEU A 176 -1.59 2.57 -9.30
CA LEU A 176 -2.73 3.23 -9.92
C LEU A 176 -3.88 2.25 -10.29
N PRO A 177 -3.63 1.08 -10.90
CA PRO A 177 -4.69 0.12 -11.22
C PRO A 177 -5.45 -0.37 -9.99
N TRP A 178 -4.74 -0.59 -8.89
CA TRP A 178 -5.32 -1.07 -7.64
C TRP A 178 -6.31 -0.03 -7.08
N TYR A 179 -5.85 1.23 -6.96
CA TYR A 179 -6.73 2.32 -6.50
C TYR A 179 -7.91 2.54 -7.45
N MET A 180 -7.67 2.55 -8.76
CA MET A 180 -8.73 2.64 -9.77
C MET A 180 -9.79 1.55 -9.57
N ALA A 181 -9.40 0.29 -9.40
CA ALA A 181 -10.33 -0.82 -9.28
C ALA A 181 -11.21 -0.70 -8.02
N PHE A 182 -10.60 -0.42 -6.87
CA PHE A 182 -11.33 -0.27 -5.60
C PHE A 182 -12.23 0.96 -5.59
N LEU A 183 -11.73 2.10 -6.09
CA LEU A 183 -12.53 3.33 -6.16
C LEU A 183 -13.68 3.21 -7.16
N THR A 184 -13.48 2.56 -8.30
CA THR A 184 -14.57 2.26 -9.23
C THR A 184 -15.65 1.39 -8.58
N GLY A 185 -15.22 0.35 -7.81
CA GLY A 185 -16.16 -0.48 -7.06
C GLY A 185 -16.94 0.33 -6.01
N GLY A 186 -16.27 1.25 -5.32
CA GLY A 186 -16.90 2.17 -4.37
C GLY A 186 -17.92 3.11 -5.04
N LEU A 187 -17.57 3.71 -6.18
CA LEU A 187 -18.46 4.58 -6.94
C LEU A 187 -19.70 3.84 -7.43
N GLN A 188 -19.55 2.60 -7.90
CA GLN A 188 -20.68 1.77 -8.35
C GLN A 188 -21.58 1.31 -7.19
N GLY A 189 -21.11 1.36 -5.96
CA GLY A 189 -21.88 1.06 -4.75
C GLY A 189 -22.82 2.20 -4.33
N VAL A 190 -22.66 3.41 -4.87
CA VAL A 190 -23.54 4.56 -4.56
C VAL A 190 -24.87 4.37 -5.27
N SER A 191 -25.98 4.33 -4.50
CA SER A 191 -27.31 4.16 -5.07
C SER A 191 -27.73 5.39 -5.90
N TYR A 192 -28.51 5.14 -6.96
CA TYR A 192 -29.03 6.22 -7.79
C TYR A 192 -29.89 7.21 -7.00
N ASP A 193 -30.63 6.72 -6.01
CA ASP A 193 -31.48 7.54 -5.13
C ASP A 193 -30.66 8.57 -4.33
N GLN A 194 -29.46 8.20 -3.87
CA GLN A 194 -28.55 9.13 -3.19
C GLN A 194 -28.03 10.23 -4.11
N ILE A 195 -27.73 9.88 -5.36
CA ILE A 195 -27.29 10.85 -6.37
C ILE A 195 -28.43 11.82 -6.73
N GLU A 196 -29.66 11.32 -6.83
CA GLU A 196 -30.85 12.12 -7.12
C GLU A 196 -31.17 13.05 -5.96
N ALA A 197 -31.14 12.56 -4.72
CA ALA A 197 -31.31 13.38 -3.51
C ALA A 197 -30.28 14.53 -3.44
N ALA A 198 -29.01 14.23 -3.65
CA ALA A 198 -27.96 15.25 -3.68
C ALA A 198 -28.15 16.31 -4.77
N ARG A 199 -28.67 15.91 -5.95
CA ARG A 199 -29.01 16.86 -7.02
C ARG A 199 -30.18 17.76 -6.67
N MET A 200 -31.18 17.23 -5.96
CA MET A 200 -32.33 18.00 -5.47
C MET A 200 -31.87 19.02 -4.43
N ASP A 201 -31.03 18.62 -3.48
CA ASP A 201 -30.49 19.52 -2.45
C ASP A 201 -29.66 20.65 -3.05
N LEU A 202 -28.79 20.36 -4.05
CA LEU A 202 -28.02 21.38 -4.76
C LEU A 202 -28.90 22.34 -5.58
N SER A 203 -30.02 21.88 -6.16
CA SER A 203 -30.93 22.74 -6.90
C SER A 203 -31.67 23.73 -5.98
N LEU A 204 -31.92 23.34 -4.71
CA LEU A 204 -32.56 24.21 -3.73
C LEU A 204 -31.65 25.37 -3.25
N ILE A 205 -30.32 25.17 -3.25
CA ILE A 205 -29.35 26.22 -2.90
C ILE A 205 -29.33 27.34 -3.96
N HIS A 206 -29.48 27.00 -5.24
CA HIS A 206 -29.53 27.97 -6.33
C HIS A 206 -30.88 28.70 -6.49
N ILE A 207 -31.95 28.23 -5.82
CA ILE A 207 -33.28 28.88 -5.86
C ILE A 207 -33.43 29.91 -4.72
N SER A 208 -32.53 29.91 -3.72
CA SER A 208 -32.55 30.82 -2.55
C SER A 208 -31.72 32.09 -2.75
N GLU A 209 -31.08 32.28 -3.89
CA GLU A 209 -30.45 33.55 -4.34
C GLU A 209 -31.30 34.21 -5.44
#